data_d8c78d75ad7520fe085d436350fae8ed
#
_entry.id   d8c78d75ad7520fe085d436350fae8ed
#
_cell.length_a   1.000
_cell.length_b   1.000
_cell.length_c   1.000
_cell.angle_alpha   90.00
_cell.angle_beta   90.00
_cell.angle_gamma   90.00
#
_symmetry.space_group_name_H-M   'P 1'
#
loop_
_entity.id
_entity.type
_entity.pdbx_description
1 polymer ?
#
loop_
_entity_poly.entity_id
_entity_poly.type
_entity_poly.pdbx_seq_one_letter_code
_entity_poly.pdbx_strand_id
1 'polypeptide(L)'
;MTDIILYAFGVMYTPGPVNAIGLNNGIQKQPRILGFFSGVAVAMFILFFSLALIGEQVMNESLLQGASVLGSLYILWLAYKIFSAPVGDDVHAQPRTLTFRDGLLMQLLNPKGITVALPVATVQFSNAGITGLLLFAWCIGLAVFAFGAPWAYCMFGRFMGKNINHTRYLIMINKLMALFLVIVAVSMGGSMFSLY
;
A
#
# COMPACT_ATOMS: atom_id res chain seq x y z
N MET A 1 5.61 -6.93 -22.94
CA MET A 1 6.07 -5.81 -22.05
C MET A 1 4.94 -4.82 -21.75
N THR A 2 4.14 -4.43 -22.72
CA THR A 2 2.95 -3.58 -22.49
C THR A 2 1.99 -4.19 -21.47
N ASP A 3 1.80 -5.52 -21.52
CA ASP A 3 0.90 -6.26 -20.63
C ASP A 3 1.34 -6.17 -19.16
N ILE A 4 2.65 -6.17 -18.89
CA ILE A 4 3.21 -5.99 -17.55
C ILE A 4 2.82 -4.63 -16.99
N ILE A 5 2.99 -3.58 -17.80
CA ILE A 5 2.67 -2.20 -17.41
C ILE A 5 1.17 -2.04 -17.18
N LEU A 6 0.34 -2.54 -18.11
CA LEU A 6 -1.12 -2.46 -18.01
C LEU A 6 -1.66 -3.21 -16.79
N TYR A 7 -1.15 -4.42 -16.55
CA TYR A 7 -1.51 -5.20 -15.38
C TYR A 7 -1.10 -4.50 -14.08
N ALA A 8 0.18 -4.07 -13.99
CA ALA A 8 0.69 -3.38 -12.82
C ALA A 8 -0.10 -2.08 -12.55
N PHE A 9 -0.38 -1.29 -13.58
CA PHE A 9 -1.22 -0.11 -13.48
C PHE A 9 -2.62 -0.47 -12.97
N GLY A 10 -3.30 -1.39 -13.64
CA GLY A 10 -4.65 -1.77 -13.30
C GLY A 10 -4.78 -2.19 -11.84
N VAL A 11 -3.83 -3.00 -11.33
CA VAL A 11 -3.93 -3.51 -9.96
C VAL A 11 -3.38 -2.52 -8.93
N MET A 12 -2.22 -1.88 -9.16
CA MET A 12 -1.61 -0.97 -8.17
C MET A 12 -2.46 0.28 -7.91
N TYR A 13 -3.11 0.81 -8.97
CA TYR A 13 -3.91 2.03 -8.87
C TYR A 13 -5.36 1.78 -8.43
N THR A 14 -5.79 0.53 -8.22
CA THR A 14 -7.09 0.27 -7.60
C THR A 14 -7.09 0.67 -6.12
N PRO A 15 -8.26 0.99 -5.55
CA PRO A 15 -8.39 1.27 -4.13
C PRO A 15 -7.81 0.14 -3.26
N GLY A 16 -7.13 0.52 -2.19
CA GLY A 16 -6.53 -0.39 -1.22
C GLY A 16 -5.96 0.38 -0.04
N PRO A 17 -5.48 -0.31 1.02
CA PRO A 17 -5.10 0.35 2.27
C PRO A 17 -4.01 1.42 2.08
N VAL A 18 -2.97 1.15 1.30
CA VAL A 18 -1.88 2.10 1.01
C VAL A 18 -2.39 3.34 0.27
N ASN A 19 -3.23 3.14 -0.75
CA ASN A 19 -3.81 4.23 -1.54
C ASN A 19 -4.82 5.05 -0.71
N ALA A 20 -5.60 4.39 0.15
CA ALA A 20 -6.52 5.07 1.07
C ALA A 20 -5.77 5.99 2.05
N ILE A 21 -4.63 5.54 2.56
CA ILE A 21 -3.76 6.36 3.41
C ILE A 21 -3.21 7.56 2.62
N GLY A 22 -2.76 7.35 1.39
CA GLY A 22 -2.35 8.43 0.51
C GLY A 22 -3.44 9.48 0.36
N LEU A 23 -4.66 9.05 0.03
CA LEU A 23 -5.84 9.92 -0.10
C LEU A 23 -6.11 10.70 1.18
N ASN A 24 -6.20 10.01 2.33
CA ASN A 24 -6.47 10.64 3.61
C ASN A 24 -5.43 11.69 3.98
N ASN A 25 -4.15 11.37 3.82
CA ASN A 25 -3.07 12.35 4.06
C ASN A 25 -3.17 13.57 3.15
N GLY A 26 -3.57 13.37 1.89
CA GLY A 26 -3.83 14.46 0.96
C GLY A 26 -4.94 15.39 1.45
N ILE A 27 -6.09 14.81 1.82
CA ILE A 27 -7.26 15.56 2.32
C ILE A 27 -6.91 16.33 3.60
N GLN A 28 -6.18 15.69 4.52
CA GLN A 28 -5.74 16.27 5.79
C GLN A 28 -4.61 17.30 5.61
N LYS A 29 -4.10 17.49 4.39
CA LYS A 29 -2.99 18.39 4.05
C LYS A 29 -1.72 18.11 4.89
N GLN A 30 -1.52 16.88 5.33
CA GLN A 30 -0.39 16.51 6.19
C GLN A 30 0.95 16.63 5.45
N PRO A 31 1.98 17.23 6.08
CA PRO A 31 3.31 17.31 5.50
C PRO A 31 4.04 15.95 5.61
N ARG A 32 5.11 15.79 4.83
CA ARG A 32 6.14 14.72 4.98
C ARG A 32 5.67 13.27 4.76
N ILE A 33 4.70 13.02 3.89
CA ILE A 33 4.28 11.65 3.55
C ILE A 33 5.22 10.95 2.53
N LEU A 34 6.17 11.66 1.92
CA LEU A 34 7.08 11.09 0.92
C LEU A 34 7.87 9.89 1.44
N GLY A 35 8.28 9.92 2.72
CA GLY A 35 8.95 8.79 3.35
C GLY A 35 8.10 7.52 3.32
N PHE A 36 6.81 7.63 3.59
CA PHE A 36 5.87 6.51 3.50
C PHE A 36 5.80 5.94 2.07
N PHE A 37 5.66 6.79 1.06
CA PHE A 37 5.63 6.35 -0.34
C PHE A 37 6.95 5.71 -0.79
N SER A 38 8.08 6.23 -0.33
CA SER A 38 9.38 5.60 -0.58
C SER A 38 9.49 4.22 0.08
N GLY A 39 8.94 4.05 1.28
CA GLY A 39 8.84 2.74 1.94
C GLY A 39 8.01 1.74 1.14
N VAL A 40 6.87 2.18 0.58
CA VAL A 40 6.03 1.38 -0.32
C VAL A 40 6.80 0.95 -1.57
N ALA A 41 7.52 1.88 -2.20
CA ALA A 41 8.31 1.59 -3.39
C ALA A 41 9.40 0.56 -3.12
N VAL A 42 10.15 0.72 -2.03
CA VAL A 42 11.20 -0.23 -1.63
C VAL A 42 10.60 -1.61 -1.31
N ALA A 43 9.46 -1.66 -0.63
CA ALA A 43 8.76 -2.92 -0.39
C ALA A 43 8.37 -3.63 -1.69
N MET A 44 7.84 -2.90 -2.67
CA MET A 44 7.47 -3.49 -3.98
C MET A 44 8.70 -3.92 -4.76
N PHE A 45 9.80 -3.17 -4.72
CA PHE A 45 11.06 -3.61 -5.29
C PHE A 45 11.52 -4.95 -4.68
N ILE A 46 11.51 -5.05 -3.35
CA ILE A 46 11.86 -6.30 -2.64
C ILE A 46 10.94 -7.44 -3.09
N LEU A 47 9.62 -7.23 -3.15
CA LEU A 47 8.67 -8.25 -3.57
C LEU A 47 8.92 -8.70 -5.01
N PHE A 48 9.01 -7.79 -5.97
CA PHE A 48 9.27 -8.15 -7.37
C PHE A 48 10.60 -8.88 -7.54
N PHE A 49 11.65 -8.34 -6.94
CA PHE A 49 12.98 -8.88 -7.11
C PHE A 49 13.16 -10.24 -6.43
N SER A 50 12.70 -10.38 -5.18
CA SER A 50 12.78 -11.66 -4.47
C SER A 50 11.94 -12.75 -5.12
N LEU A 51 10.70 -12.45 -5.52
CA LEU A 51 9.84 -13.43 -6.19
C LEU A 51 10.37 -13.83 -7.56
N ALA A 52 11.00 -12.92 -8.29
CA ALA A 52 11.63 -13.24 -9.57
C ALA A 52 12.88 -14.13 -9.43
N LEU A 53 13.62 -14.02 -8.31
CA LEU A 53 14.79 -14.85 -8.04
C LEU A 53 14.44 -16.23 -7.48
N ILE A 54 13.41 -16.29 -6.62
CA ILE A 54 13.08 -17.50 -5.85
C ILE A 54 12.03 -18.36 -6.60
N GLY A 55 11.22 -17.71 -7.45
CA GLY A 55 10.18 -18.37 -8.23
C GLY A 55 8.99 -18.84 -7.38
N GLU A 56 8.09 -19.60 -8.03
CA GLU A 56 6.88 -20.14 -7.38
C GLU A 56 7.15 -21.13 -6.25
N GLN A 57 8.34 -21.72 -6.20
CA GLN A 57 8.68 -22.82 -5.29
C GLN A 57 8.66 -22.44 -3.81
N VAL A 58 8.77 -21.16 -3.47
CA VAL A 58 8.81 -20.68 -2.08
C VAL A 58 7.46 -20.11 -1.61
N MET A 59 6.58 -19.76 -2.55
CA MET A 59 5.26 -19.22 -2.21
C MET A 59 4.28 -20.36 -1.92
N ASN A 60 4.29 -20.82 -0.68
CA ASN A 60 3.29 -21.76 -0.18
C ASN A 60 2.12 -21.03 0.50
N GLU A 61 0.99 -21.72 0.66
CA GLU A 61 -0.20 -21.18 1.33
C GLU A 61 0.09 -20.66 2.74
N SER A 62 0.93 -21.36 3.51
CA SER A 62 1.27 -20.98 4.88
C SER A 62 1.98 -19.63 4.96
N LEU A 63 2.86 -19.31 3.97
CA LEU A 63 3.54 -18.03 3.92
C LEU A 63 2.56 -16.89 3.60
N LEU A 64 1.67 -17.10 2.61
CA LEU A 64 0.62 -16.15 2.26
C LEU A 64 -0.33 -15.93 3.44
N GLN A 65 -0.65 -17.00 4.14
CA GLN A 65 -1.44 -16.97 5.34
C GLN A 65 -0.76 -16.14 6.44
N GLY A 66 0.46 -16.42 6.78
CA GLY A 66 1.21 -15.66 7.78
C GLY A 66 1.29 -14.16 7.43
N ALA A 67 1.59 -13.83 6.18
CA ALA A 67 1.62 -12.45 5.72
C ALA A 67 0.25 -11.76 5.84
N SER A 68 -0.85 -12.47 5.54
CA SER A 68 -2.22 -11.93 5.65
C SER A 68 -2.60 -11.64 7.09
N VAL A 69 -2.28 -12.54 8.05
CA VAL A 69 -2.55 -12.32 9.49
C VAL A 69 -1.75 -11.13 10.01
N LEU A 70 -0.43 -11.13 9.79
CA LEU A 70 0.42 -10.04 10.25
C LEU A 70 0.02 -8.70 9.60
N GLY A 71 -0.31 -8.74 8.31
CA GLY A 71 -0.80 -7.58 7.58
C GLY A 71 -2.13 -7.06 8.11
N SER A 72 -3.08 -7.95 8.40
CA SER A 72 -4.38 -7.58 9.00
C SER A 72 -4.19 -6.90 10.35
N LEU A 73 -3.38 -7.46 11.23
CA LEU A 73 -3.08 -6.88 12.54
C LEU A 73 -2.42 -5.50 12.40
N TYR A 74 -1.48 -5.36 11.47
CA TYR A 74 -0.81 -4.09 11.22
C TYR A 74 -1.77 -3.03 10.65
N ILE A 75 -2.66 -3.41 9.73
CA ILE A 75 -3.67 -2.51 9.17
C ILE A 75 -4.69 -2.09 10.26
N LEU A 76 -5.09 -3.00 11.17
CA LEU A 76 -5.94 -2.65 12.31
C LEU A 76 -5.28 -1.64 13.25
N TRP A 77 -4.00 -1.84 13.56
CA TRP A 77 -3.24 -0.87 14.36
C TRP A 77 -3.16 0.50 13.67
N LEU A 78 -2.98 0.52 12.34
CA LEU A 78 -2.94 1.76 11.57
C LEU A 78 -4.32 2.42 11.49
N ALA A 79 -5.40 1.62 11.35
CA ALA A 79 -6.78 2.11 11.43
C ALA A 79 -7.06 2.79 12.77
N TYR A 80 -6.64 2.17 13.87
CA TYR A 80 -6.73 2.77 15.21
C TYR A 80 -5.97 4.10 15.29
N LYS A 81 -4.75 4.17 14.76
CA LYS A 81 -3.97 5.43 14.72
C LYS A 81 -4.66 6.54 13.95
N ILE A 82 -5.25 6.22 12.78
CA ILE A 82 -5.97 7.21 11.96
C ILE A 82 -7.24 7.65 12.66
N PHE A 83 -7.97 6.72 13.29
CA PHE A 83 -9.17 7.02 14.06
C PHE A 83 -8.90 7.98 15.24
N SER A 84 -7.79 7.75 15.94
CA SER A 84 -7.37 8.51 17.12
C SER A 84 -6.52 9.74 16.79
N ALA A 85 -6.26 10.02 15.50
CA ALA A 85 -5.43 11.15 15.12
C ALA A 85 -6.15 12.48 15.43
N PRO A 86 -5.47 13.41 16.16
CA PRO A 86 -6.01 14.74 16.38
C PRO A 86 -6.14 15.47 15.04
N VAL A 87 -7.26 16.17 14.87
CA VAL A 87 -7.56 16.95 13.68
C VAL A 87 -7.93 18.36 14.12
N GLY A 88 -7.24 19.37 13.61
CA GLY A 88 -7.47 20.78 13.92
C GLY A 88 -6.24 21.50 14.45
N ASP A 89 -6.42 22.77 14.79
CA ASP A 89 -5.38 23.71 15.25
C ASP A 89 -4.91 23.46 16.71
N ASP A 90 -5.11 22.29 17.28
CA ASP A 90 -4.55 21.97 18.58
C ASP A 90 -3.02 21.94 18.48
N VAL A 91 -2.43 23.07 18.82
CA VAL A 91 -1.00 23.42 18.71
C VAL A 91 -0.07 22.45 19.45
N HIS A 92 -0.62 21.55 20.26
CA HIS A 92 0.15 20.58 21.07
C HIS A 92 0.12 19.13 20.60
N ALA A 93 -0.74 18.76 19.68
CA ALA A 93 -0.77 17.42 19.13
C ALA A 93 -0.19 17.41 17.71
N GLN A 94 1.13 17.23 17.59
CA GLN A 94 1.72 16.99 16.27
C GLN A 94 1.13 15.73 15.67
N PRO A 95 0.44 15.80 14.52
CA PRO A 95 -0.05 14.61 13.85
C PRO A 95 1.15 13.70 13.55
N ARG A 96 1.10 12.49 14.05
CA ARG A 96 2.18 11.52 13.86
C ARG A 96 2.34 11.24 12.37
N THR A 97 3.40 11.78 11.78
CA THR A 97 3.72 11.59 10.37
C THR A 97 4.04 10.13 10.11
N LEU A 98 3.41 9.54 9.10
CA LEU A 98 3.74 8.21 8.61
C LEU A 98 5.16 8.22 8.07
N THR A 99 5.93 7.21 8.49
CA THR A 99 7.37 7.11 8.20
C THR A 99 7.62 6.16 7.03
N PHE A 100 8.87 6.11 6.57
CA PHE A 100 9.36 5.10 5.62
C PHE A 100 9.08 3.67 6.12
N ARG A 101 9.30 3.40 7.42
CA ARG A 101 9.06 2.08 8.02
C ARG A 101 7.58 1.68 7.97
N ASP A 102 6.68 2.62 8.20
CA ASP A 102 5.24 2.37 8.12
C ASP A 102 4.85 1.96 6.67
N GLY A 103 5.38 2.64 5.66
CA GLY A 103 5.15 2.29 4.25
C GLY A 103 5.74 0.94 3.86
N LEU A 104 6.97 0.67 4.30
CA LEU A 104 7.67 -0.57 4.04
C LEU A 104 6.91 -1.77 4.63
N LEU A 105 6.63 -1.74 5.93
CA LEU A 105 5.95 -2.84 6.62
C LEU A 105 4.53 -3.05 6.10
N MET A 106 3.79 -1.95 5.92
CA MET A 106 2.43 -2.04 5.40
C MET A 106 2.38 -2.70 4.03
N GLN A 107 3.32 -2.38 3.14
CA GLN A 107 3.32 -2.93 1.80
C GLN A 107 3.86 -4.37 1.75
N LEU A 108 4.90 -4.71 2.52
CA LEU A 108 5.41 -6.07 2.60
C LEU A 108 4.38 -7.05 3.17
N LEU A 109 3.60 -6.60 4.15
CA LEU A 109 2.54 -7.39 4.79
C LEU A 109 1.18 -7.26 4.06
N ASN A 110 1.11 -6.52 2.97
CA ASN A 110 -0.10 -6.34 2.20
C ASN A 110 -0.26 -7.46 1.16
N PRO A 111 -1.24 -8.35 1.29
CA PRO A 111 -1.46 -9.42 0.32
C PRO A 111 -1.73 -8.89 -1.08
N LYS A 112 -2.31 -7.69 -1.23
CA LYS A 112 -2.45 -7.03 -2.53
C LYS A 112 -1.08 -6.80 -3.19
N GLY A 113 -0.04 -6.43 -2.42
CA GLY A 113 1.32 -6.29 -2.93
C GLY A 113 1.87 -7.60 -3.50
N ILE A 114 1.66 -8.70 -2.76
CA ILE A 114 2.06 -10.05 -3.20
C ILE A 114 1.25 -10.48 -4.43
N THR A 115 -0.07 -10.27 -4.43
CA THR A 115 -0.95 -10.61 -5.58
C THR A 115 -0.54 -9.87 -6.86
N VAL A 116 -0.04 -8.65 -6.75
CA VAL A 116 0.52 -7.91 -7.90
C VAL A 116 1.87 -8.48 -8.32
N ALA A 117 2.76 -8.69 -7.34
CA ALA A 117 4.14 -9.02 -7.64
C ALA A 117 4.31 -10.46 -8.14
N LEU A 118 3.53 -11.41 -7.62
CA LEU A 118 3.67 -12.82 -7.94
C LEU A 118 3.49 -13.12 -9.44
N PRO A 119 2.37 -12.79 -10.10
CA PRO A 119 2.19 -13.09 -11.53
C PRO A 119 3.20 -12.35 -12.42
N VAL A 120 3.57 -11.13 -12.03
CA VAL A 120 4.57 -10.36 -12.80
C VAL A 120 5.94 -11.04 -12.72
N ALA A 121 6.37 -11.36 -11.51
CA ALA A 121 7.71 -11.88 -11.25
C ALA A 121 7.90 -13.31 -11.76
N THR A 122 6.89 -14.19 -11.58
CA THR A 122 7.02 -15.62 -11.89
C THR A 122 6.60 -15.96 -13.32
N VAL A 123 5.56 -15.30 -13.85
CA VAL A 123 5.00 -15.62 -15.17
C VAL A 123 5.40 -14.59 -16.23
N GLN A 124 5.12 -13.31 -15.99
CA GLN A 124 5.28 -12.31 -17.04
C GLN A 124 6.74 -11.99 -17.34
N PHE A 125 7.62 -11.92 -16.32
CA PHE A 125 9.06 -11.74 -16.54
C PHE A 125 9.66 -12.92 -17.26
N SER A 126 9.30 -14.16 -16.87
CA SER A 126 9.77 -15.39 -17.52
C SER A 126 9.34 -15.45 -18.99
N ASN A 127 8.06 -15.23 -19.28
CA ASN A 127 7.53 -15.24 -20.64
C ASN A 127 8.13 -14.13 -21.54
N ALA A 128 8.54 -13.01 -20.96
CA ALA A 128 9.18 -11.91 -21.68
C ALA A 128 10.71 -12.05 -21.78
N GLY A 129 11.31 -13.10 -21.22
CA GLY A 129 12.76 -13.30 -21.18
C GLY A 129 13.51 -12.25 -20.38
N ILE A 130 12.85 -11.66 -19.37
CA ILE A 130 13.41 -10.58 -18.54
C ILE A 130 14.29 -11.20 -17.46
N THR A 131 15.62 -11.09 -17.60
CA THR A 131 16.63 -11.66 -16.69
C THR A 131 17.76 -10.69 -16.43
N GLY A 132 18.62 -10.98 -15.47
CA GLY A 132 19.85 -10.23 -15.20
C GLY A 132 19.62 -8.74 -14.93
N LEU A 133 20.40 -7.89 -15.60
CA LEU A 133 20.31 -6.43 -15.43
C LEU A 133 18.95 -5.86 -15.87
N LEU A 134 18.34 -6.47 -16.88
CA LEU A 134 17.03 -6.06 -17.37
C LEU A 134 15.94 -6.31 -16.31
N LEU A 135 16.02 -7.45 -15.60
CA LEU A 135 15.14 -7.75 -14.45
C LEU A 135 15.25 -6.68 -13.37
N PHE A 136 16.49 -6.34 -13.00
CA PHE A 136 16.75 -5.32 -12.00
C PHE A 136 16.14 -3.96 -12.41
N ALA A 137 16.33 -3.55 -13.67
CA ALA A 137 15.76 -2.32 -14.21
C ALA A 137 14.21 -2.32 -14.19
N TRP A 138 13.59 -3.45 -14.54
CA TRP A 138 12.13 -3.60 -14.46
C TRP A 138 11.62 -3.53 -13.03
N CYS A 139 12.28 -4.17 -12.08
CA CYS A 139 11.93 -4.09 -10.67
C CYS A 139 11.99 -2.64 -10.14
N ILE A 140 13.02 -1.87 -10.54
CA ILE A 140 13.09 -0.44 -10.20
C ILE A 140 11.94 0.34 -10.84
N GLY A 141 11.69 0.14 -12.14
CA GLY A 141 10.60 0.83 -12.84
C GLY A 141 9.24 0.58 -12.20
N LEU A 142 8.94 -0.68 -11.85
CA LEU A 142 7.69 -1.05 -11.17
C LEU A 142 7.63 -0.53 -9.72
N ALA A 143 8.76 -0.41 -9.03
CA ALA A 143 8.83 0.21 -7.72
C ALA A 143 8.53 1.72 -7.78
N VAL A 144 9.06 2.43 -8.78
CA VAL A 144 8.70 3.83 -9.04
C VAL A 144 7.21 3.96 -9.37
N PHE A 145 6.68 3.02 -10.11
CA PHE A 145 5.25 2.96 -10.43
C PHE A 145 4.39 2.76 -9.17
N ALA A 146 4.86 1.91 -8.25
CA ALA A 146 4.23 1.67 -6.95
C ALA A 146 4.28 2.89 -6.01
N PHE A 147 5.34 3.72 -6.10
CA PHE A 147 5.38 5.03 -5.45
C PHE A 147 4.30 5.95 -6.00
N GLY A 148 4.11 5.95 -7.32
CA GLY A 148 3.18 6.81 -8.02
C GLY A 148 1.73 6.61 -7.61
N ALA A 149 1.31 5.38 -7.29
CA ALA A 149 -0.07 5.08 -6.95
C ALA A 149 -0.57 5.85 -5.70
N PRO A 150 -0.01 5.68 -4.50
CA PRO A 150 -0.44 6.42 -3.31
C PRO A 150 -0.14 7.93 -3.43
N TRP A 151 0.89 8.31 -4.18
CA TRP A 151 1.17 9.71 -4.46
C TRP A 151 0.04 10.36 -5.29
N ALA A 152 -0.46 9.69 -6.33
CA ALA A 152 -1.60 10.17 -7.12
C ALA A 152 -2.86 10.32 -6.26
N TYR A 153 -3.15 9.33 -5.40
CA TYR A 153 -4.24 9.42 -4.43
C TYR A 153 -4.06 10.59 -3.45
N CYS A 154 -2.83 10.86 -3.01
CA CYS A 154 -2.52 11.99 -2.15
C CYS A 154 -2.76 13.33 -2.88
N MET A 155 -2.35 13.45 -4.14
CA MET A 155 -2.61 14.65 -4.94
C MET A 155 -4.11 14.87 -5.14
N PHE A 156 -4.85 13.81 -5.46
CA PHE A 156 -6.30 13.86 -5.55
C PHE A 156 -6.95 14.26 -4.22
N GLY A 157 -6.46 13.68 -3.12
CA GLY A 157 -6.89 14.06 -1.77
C GLY A 157 -6.63 15.53 -1.45
N ARG A 158 -5.46 16.08 -1.83
CA ARG A 158 -5.16 17.51 -1.67
C ARG A 158 -6.09 18.40 -2.46
N PHE A 159 -6.42 17.99 -3.68
CA PHE A 159 -7.39 18.72 -4.51
C PHE A 159 -8.77 18.75 -3.85
N MET A 160 -9.27 17.59 -3.40
CA MET A 160 -10.55 17.50 -2.68
C MET A 160 -10.53 18.30 -1.38
N GLY A 161 -9.44 18.24 -0.62
CA GLY A 161 -9.28 18.90 0.67
C GLY A 161 -9.13 20.43 0.61
N LYS A 162 -8.97 21.03 -0.58
CA LYS A 162 -8.86 22.49 -0.72
C LYS A 162 -10.10 23.23 -0.22
N ASN A 163 -11.27 22.64 -0.42
CA ASN A 163 -12.56 23.25 -0.08
C ASN A 163 -13.09 22.77 1.29
N ILE A 164 -12.35 21.90 1.98
CA ILE A 164 -12.72 21.38 3.29
C ILE A 164 -12.00 22.20 4.36
N ASN A 165 -12.70 23.19 4.93
CA ASN A 165 -12.15 24.09 5.95
C ASN A 165 -12.69 23.79 7.37
N HIS A 166 -13.69 22.92 7.52
CA HIS A 166 -14.26 22.59 8.83
C HIS A 166 -13.62 21.33 9.41
N THR A 167 -13.02 21.47 10.58
CA THR A 167 -12.40 20.37 11.36
C THR A 167 -13.33 19.15 11.51
N ARG A 168 -14.64 19.37 11.64
CA ARG A 168 -15.64 18.30 11.75
C ARG A 168 -15.64 17.36 10.55
N TYR A 169 -15.50 17.88 9.32
CA TYR A 169 -15.43 17.05 8.11
C TYR A 169 -14.12 16.25 8.05
N LEU A 170 -13.02 16.86 8.49
CA LEU A 170 -11.73 16.17 8.55
C LEU A 170 -11.75 15.01 9.55
N ILE A 171 -12.37 15.19 10.71
CA ILE A 171 -12.59 14.11 11.69
C ILE A 171 -13.45 12.99 11.09
N MET A 172 -14.54 13.35 10.40
CA MET A 172 -15.41 12.37 9.74
C MET A 172 -14.67 11.57 8.70
N ILE A 173 -13.81 12.20 7.88
CA ILE A 173 -12.98 11.54 6.88
C ILE A 173 -12.00 10.55 7.53
N ASN A 174 -11.32 10.95 8.62
CA ASN A 174 -10.45 10.04 9.36
C ASN A 174 -11.20 8.80 9.87
N LYS A 175 -12.41 8.98 10.41
CA LYS A 175 -13.25 7.89 10.88
C LYS A 175 -13.69 6.96 9.75
N LEU A 176 -14.08 7.53 8.60
CA LEU A 176 -14.44 6.74 7.41
C LEU A 176 -13.25 5.95 6.86
N MET A 177 -12.06 6.56 6.81
CA MET A 177 -10.85 5.88 6.37
C MET A 177 -10.44 4.77 7.35
N ALA A 178 -10.52 5.02 8.65
CA ALA A 178 -10.27 4.00 9.67
C ALA A 178 -11.24 2.82 9.52
N LEU A 179 -12.54 3.10 9.35
CA LEU A 179 -13.55 2.06 9.10
C LEU A 179 -13.24 1.26 7.82
N PHE A 180 -12.87 1.94 6.73
CA PHE A 180 -12.45 1.27 5.50
C PHE A 180 -11.26 0.32 5.74
N LEU A 181 -10.26 0.78 6.48
CA LEU A 181 -9.09 -0.04 6.81
C LEU A 181 -9.45 -1.23 7.71
N VAL A 182 -10.38 -1.07 8.65
CA VAL A 182 -10.91 -2.19 9.46
C VAL A 182 -11.59 -3.22 8.56
N ILE A 183 -12.45 -2.79 7.64
CA ILE A 183 -13.13 -3.70 6.69
C ILE A 183 -12.10 -4.46 5.86
N VAL A 184 -11.08 -3.78 5.35
CA VAL A 184 -10.00 -4.43 4.58
C VAL A 184 -9.24 -5.43 5.44
N ALA A 185 -8.88 -5.08 6.67
CA ALA A 185 -8.17 -5.98 7.58
C ALA A 185 -8.98 -7.23 7.92
N VAL A 186 -10.27 -7.07 8.21
CA VAL A 186 -11.19 -8.19 8.49
C VAL A 186 -11.37 -9.07 7.25
N SER A 187 -11.55 -8.49 6.07
CA SER A 187 -11.64 -9.23 4.81
C SER A 187 -10.37 -10.04 4.54
N MET A 188 -9.19 -9.45 4.80
CA MET A 188 -7.90 -10.15 4.67
C MET A 188 -7.75 -11.30 5.65
N GLY A 189 -8.11 -11.08 6.92
CA GLY A 189 -8.08 -12.13 7.95
C GLY A 189 -9.14 -13.21 7.71
N GLY A 190 -10.34 -12.82 7.28
CA GLY A 190 -11.49 -13.72 7.07
C GLY A 190 -11.34 -14.64 5.87
N SER A 191 -10.69 -14.21 4.79
CA SER A 191 -10.44 -15.06 3.62
C SER A 191 -9.62 -16.31 3.93
N MET A 192 -8.97 -16.35 5.08
CA MET A 192 -8.21 -17.51 5.56
C MET A 192 -9.08 -18.58 6.21
N PHE A 193 -10.19 -18.16 6.86
CA PHE A 193 -11.10 -19.10 7.51
C PHE A 193 -12.14 -19.68 6.53
N SER A 194 -12.27 -19.14 5.33
CA SER A 194 -13.19 -19.61 4.29
C SER A 194 -12.60 -20.68 3.36
N LEU A 195 -11.32 -21.06 3.56
CA LEU A 195 -10.63 -22.12 2.80
C LEU A 195 -10.66 -23.49 3.52
N TYR A 196 -11.41 -23.58 4.60
CA TYR A 196 -11.80 -24.81 5.28
C TYR A 196 -13.35 -24.89 5.22
#